data_fae80c4c0df3adc6dc4b076489e20f9b
#
_entry.id   fae80c4c0df3adc6dc4b076489e20f9b
#
_cell.length_a   1.000
_cell.length_b   1.000
_cell.length_c   1.000
_cell.angle_alpha   90.00
_cell.angle_beta   90.00
_cell.angle_gamma   90.00
#
_symmetry.space_group_name_H-M   'P 1'
#
loop_
_entity.id
_entity.type
_entity.pdbx_description
1 polymer ?
#
loop_
_entity_poly.entity_id
_entity_poly.type
_entity_poly.pdbx_seq_one_letter_code
_entity_poly.pdbx_strand_id
1 'polypeptide(L)'
;MKKINIKRIIASGLSLLTMATCLSAGSVAYAEDLVAINETNFADKNFRTILSEVYDKDSNGYLSTAEIESVTVMSLSGYLEEYCGEGATIESMSGIEKFTNLEKLYCASVGLQTLDVSSNTALTQLTCMGNAMQSLTLGSLPNLTRLNCSDNELTSLDVTGCTELQVLQANVNKLTSLDVSKNTKLTLLYVYQNELTSLNTAYNLSLNDLRCSSNHIAELDLSTNTSLSNISTEFIGNQWIDLNASVISNQIRIYKTFRDFTKIVSTTLDKIVETEEGEENVVAYTGGYFVADELSAISGKLITSNQEVKDGFVYKYNVNNSNCDLMTVNAVVARSMYQVNFYLDESKTTRIDYKLVESGKSAAYPTVPAAPTCKRFVSWSADCSAVNSDMEVYIIWADDHNMIKNLDSVTGEIDVECTKCNTRTLHFNFMDTYNLKQGDEGFNAEADLNGDGVVNAKDYAIILKY
;
A
#
# COMPACT_ATOMS: atom_id res chain seq x y z
N MET A 1 -4.27 -18.36 -49.59
CA MET A 1 -5.24 -18.05 -50.65
C MET A 1 -6.60 -17.92 -50.00
N LYS A 2 -7.09 -16.68 -49.84
CA LYS A 2 -8.44 -16.43 -49.28
C LYS A 2 -9.48 -17.12 -50.17
N LYS A 3 -10.23 -18.10 -49.63
CA LYS A 3 -11.42 -18.62 -50.30
C LYS A 3 -12.43 -17.49 -50.33
N ILE A 4 -12.66 -16.92 -51.49
CA ILE A 4 -13.73 -15.95 -51.75
C ILE A 4 -15.05 -16.73 -51.61
N ASN A 5 -15.82 -16.41 -50.57
CA ASN A 5 -17.11 -17.05 -50.31
C ASN A 5 -18.15 -16.49 -51.33
N ILE A 6 -18.34 -17.20 -52.40
CA ILE A 6 -19.24 -16.81 -53.55
C ILE A 6 -20.71 -16.63 -53.11
N LYS A 7 -21.07 -17.14 -51.91
CA LYS A 7 -22.44 -16.98 -51.37
C LYS A 7 -22.80 -15.51 -51.00
N ARG A 8 -21.80 -14.66 -50.73
CA ARG A 8 -22.01 -13.25 -50.35
C ARG A 8 -22.45 -12.35 -51.52
N ILE A 9 -22.20 -12.73 -52.76
CA ILE A 9 -22.49 -11.88 -53.94
C ILE A 9 -23.97 -12.01 -54.40
N ILE A 10 -24.66 -13.07 -53.97
CA ILE A 10 -26.04 -13.34 -54.41
C ILE A 10 -27.05 -12.79 -53.39
N ALA A 11 -26.71 -12.69 -52.11
CA ALA A 11 -27.67 -12.25 -51.09
C ALA A 11 -27.93 -10.74 -51.07
N SER A 12 -26.97 -9.91 -51.54
CA SER A 12 -27.13 -8.43 -51.52
C SER A 12 -28.03 -7.86 -52.63
N GLY A 13 -28.49 -8.69 -53.55
CA GLY A 13 -29.33 -8.26 -54.69
C GLY A 13 -30.83 -8.62 -54.63
N LEU A 14 -31.23 -9.42 -53.64
CA LEU A 14 -32.63 -9.94 -53.64
C LEU A 14 -33.50 -9.47 -52.45
N SER A 15 -33.01 -8.69 -51.54
CA SER A 15 -33.76 -8.36 -50.30
C SER A 15 -34.69 -7.14 -50.40
N LEU A 16 -34.83 -6.49 -51.54
CA LEU A 16 -35.69 -5.28 -51.70
C LEU A 16 -36.98 -5.49 -52.47
N LEU A 17 -37.33 -6.70 -52.88
CA LEU A 17 -38.51 -6.87 -53.78
C LEU A 17 -39.57 -7.93 -53.34
N THR A 18 -39.59 -8.35 -52.09
CA THR A 18 -40.61 -9.34 -51.63
C THR A 18 -41.47 -8.93 -50.46
N MET A 19 -41.65 -7.62 -50.21
CA MET A 19 -42.53 -7.12 -49.15
C MET A 19 -43.91 -6.67 -49.65
N ALA A 20 -44.34 -7.05 -50.86
CA ALA A 20 -45.59 -6.48 -51.45
C ALA A 20 -46.61 -7.47 -51.94
N THR A 21 -46.60 -8.75 -51.63
CA THR A 21 -47.74 -9.63 -51.97
C THR A 21 -47.82 -10.87 -51.08
N CYS A 22 -48.42 -10.76 -49.91
CA CYS A 22 -49.10 -11.88 -49.25
C CYS A 22 -50.14 -11.35 -48.25
N LEU A 23 -51.23 -10.79 -48.79
CA LEU A 23 -52.44 -10.55 -48.03
C LEU A 23 -53.50 -11.54 -48.58
N SER A 24 -53.48 -12.79 -48.12
CA SER A 24 -54.68 -13.66 -48.07
C SER A 24 -54.33 -15.00 -47.41
N ALA A 25 -54.96 -15.23 -46.33
CA ALA A 25 -55.17 -16.47 -45.58
C ALA A 25 -54.43 -16.47 -44.20
N GLY A 26 -55.11 -16.00 -43.21
CA GLY A 26 -55.32 -16.60 -41.89
C GLY A 26 -54.13 -17.26 -41.12
N SER A 27 -52.92 -16.74 -41.19
CA SER A 27 -51.91 -16.98 -40.19
C SER A 27 -51.39 -15.63 -39.77
N VAL A 28 -51.60 -15.25 -38.55
CA VAL A 28 -50.88 -14.14 -37.93
C VAL A 28 -49.43 -14.61 -37.87
N ALA A 29 -48.63 -14.28 -38.88
CA ALA A 29 -47.19 -14.34 -38.76
C ALA A 29 -46.84 -13.29 -37.70
N TYR A 30 -46.52 -13.71 -36.52
CA TYR A 30 -45.81 -12.84 -35.56
C TYR A 30 -44.58 -12.37 -36.32
N ALA A 31 -44.41 -11.05 -36.46
CA ALA A 31 -43.14 -10.51 -36.93
C ALA A 31 -42.06 -11.08 -36.02
N GLU A 32 -41.15 -11.87 -36.57
CA GLU A 32 -39.98 -12.33 -35.80
C GLU A 32 -39.26 -11.09 -35.33
N ASP A 33 -38.95 -11.01 -34.02
CA ASP A 33 -38.12 -9.95 -33.47
C ASP A 33 -36.67 -10.19 -33.95
N LEU A 34 -36.35 -9.55 -35.09
CA LEU A 34 -35.03 -9.64 -35.72
C LEU A 34 -34.08 -8.62 -35.08
N VAL A 35 -32.95 -9.06 -34.59
CA VAL A 35 -31.87 -8.22 -34.02
C VAL A 35 -30.84 -7.95 -35.12
N ALA A 36 -30.78 -6.73 -35.65
CA ALA A 36 -29.78 -6.35 -36.64
C ALA A 36 -28.35 -6.49 -36.11
N ILE A 37 -27.45 -7.11 -36.87
CA ILE A 37 -26.03 -7.21 -36.56
C ILE A 37 -25.34 -5.86 -36.94
N ASN A 38 -25.53 -4.85 -36.14
CA ASN A 38 -25.03 -3.51 -36.37
C ASN A 38 -24.37 -2.93 -35.10
N GLU A 39 -23.80 -1.74 -35.22
CA GLU A 39 -23.08 -1.08 -34.14
C GLU A 39 -23.97 -0.72 -32.94
N THR A 40 -25.25 -0.47 -33.16
CA THR A 40 -26.20 -0.14 -32.09
C THR A 40 -26.49 -1.35 -31.21
N ASN A 41 -26.59 -2.54 -31.75
CA ASN A 41 -26.91 -3.74 -31.00
C ASN A 41 -25.66 -4.48 -30.49
N PHE A 42 -24.53 -4.35 -31.21
CA PHE A 42 -23.26 -5.00 -30.91
C PHE A 42 -22.15 -4.00 -31.25
N ALA A 43 -21.62 -3.33 -30.22
CA ALA A 43 -20.71 -2.20 -30.42
C ALA A 43 -19.39 -2.60 -31.09
N ASP A 44 -18.83 -3.77 -30.76
CA ASP A 44 -17.55 -4.21 -31.27
C ASP A 44 -17.65 -4.80 -32.71
N LYS A 45 -16.75 -4.34 -33.59
CA LYS A 45 -16.74 -4.76 -34.99
C LYS A 45 -16.36 -6.23 -35.16
N ASN A 46 -15.40 -6.72 -34.42
CA ASN A 46 -14.92 -8.09 -34.55
C ASN A 46 -15.93 -9.05 -33.94
N PHE A 47 -16.58 -8.65 -32.86
CA PHE A 47 -17.73 -9.42 -32.34
C PHE A 47 -18.84 -9.52 -33.35
N ARG A 48 -19.24 -8.41 -34.03
CA ARG A 48 -20.23 -8.45 -35.14
C ARG A 48 -19.80 -9.37 -36.25
N THR A 49 -18.51 -9.37 -36.63
CA THR A 49 -18.00 -10.27 -37.66
C THR A 49 -18.22 -11.72 -37.28
N ILE A 50 -17.88 -12.10 -36.04
CA ILE A 50 -18.11 -13.48 -35.57
C ILE A 50 -19.61 -13.81 -35.53
N LEU A 51 -20.44 -12.87 -35.05
CA LEU A 51 -21.91 -13.09 -35.05
C LEU A 51 -22.43 -13.34 -36.44
N SER A 52 -22.00 -12.57 -37.43
CA SER A 52 -22.42 -12.71 -38.83
C SER A 52 -21.90 -13.99 -39.50
N GLU A 53 -20.69 -14.44 -39.20
CA GLU A 53 -20.07 -15.60 -39.84
C GLU A 53 -20.48 -16.93 -39.18
N VAL A 54 -20.79 -16.92 -37.88
CA VAL A 54 -20.97 -18.14 -37.07
C VAL A 54 -22.42 -18.35 -36.65
N TYR A 55 -23.14 -17.27 -36.30
CA TYR A 55 -24.43 -17.36 -35.62
C TYR A 55 -25.61 -16.88 -36.49
N ASP A 56 -25.40 -16.01 -37.50
CA ASP A 56 -26.36 -15.65 -38.55
C ASP A 56 -26.34 -16.75 -39.63
N LYS A 57 -27.18 -17.77 -39.45
CA LYS A 57 -27.12 -18.99 -40.24
C LYS A 57 -27.68 -18.82 -41.68
N ASP A 58 -28.62 -17.91 -41.85
CA ASP A 58 -29.21 -17.62 -43.18
C ASP A 58 -28.48 -16.45 -43.87
N SER A 59 -27.51 -15.82 -43.21
CA SER A 59 -26.67 -14.72 -43.70
C SER A 59 -27.49 -13.50 -44.16
N ASN A 60 -28.58 -13.20 -43.45
CA ASN A 60 -29.46 -12.08 -43.77
C ASN A 60 -29.05 -10.75 -43.11
N GLY A 61 -28.03 -10.75 -42.20
CA GLY A 61 -27.53 -9.59 -41.46
C GLY A 61 -28.30 -9.30 -40.19
N TYR A 62 -29.16 -10.21 -39.77
CA TYR A 62 -29.94 -10.16 -38.55
C TYR A 62 -29.79 -11.46 -37.78
N LEU A 63 -30.01 -11.41 -36.48
CA LEU A 63 -30.21 -12.59 -35.66
C LEU A 63 -31.71 -12.72 -35.37
N SER A 64 -32.32 -13.80 -35.79
CA SER A 64 -33.70 -14.17 -35.42
C SER A 64 -33.74 -14.67 -33.98
N THR A 65 -34.90 -14.65 -33.34
CA THR A 65 -35.11 -15.23 -32.03
C THR A 65 -34.64 -16.69 -31.97
N ALA A 66 -34.91 -17.47 -33.01
CA ALA A 66 -34.50 -18.88 -33.10
C ALA A 66 -32.97 -19.04 -33.17
N GLU A 67 -32.26 -18.18 -33.87
CA GLU A 67 -30.80 -18.18 -33.90
C GLU A 67 -30.21 -17.81 -32.53
N ILE A 68 -30.68 -16.73 -31.91
CA ILE A 68 -30.26 -16.30 -30.56
C ILE A 68 -30.52 -17.44 -29.54
N GLU A 69 -31.73 -17.98 -29.49
CA GLU A 69 -32.11 -19.03 -28.53
C GLU A 69 -31.37 -20.35 -28.75
N SER A 70 -30.87 -20.60 -29.97
CA SER A 70 -30.09 -21.79 -30.28
C SER A 70 -28.67 -21.74 -29.74
N VAL A 71 -28.17 -20.57 -29.31
CA VAL A 71 -26.80 -20.39 -28.83
C VAL A 71 -26.73 -20.71 -27.34
N THR A 72 -26.37 -21.93 -27.04
CA THR A 72 -26.10 -22.38 -25.67
C THR A 72 -24.60 -22.34 -25.32
N VAL A 73 -23.73 -22.34 -26.33
CA VAL A 73 -22.27 -22.26 -26.18
C VAL A 73 -21.69 -21.22 -27.12
N MET A 74 -20.93 -20.29 -26.59
CA MET A 74 -20.19 -19.29 -27.38
C MET A 74 -18.70 -19.39 -27.08
N SER A 75 -17.89 -19.60 -28.13
CA SER A 75 -16.43 -19.68 -28.04
C SER A 75 -15.82 -18.70 -29.02
N LEU A 76 -15.18 -17.63 -28.50
CA LEU A 76 -14.71 -16.52 -29.32
C LEU A 76 -13.23 -16.65 -29.70
N SER A 77 -12.37 -17.18 -28.81
CA SER A 77 -10.93 -17.20 -29.03
C SER A 77 -10.51 -17.87 -30.32
N GLY A 78 -11.11 -19.01 -30.68
CA GLY A 78 -10.79 -19.70 -31.93
C GLY A 78 -11.34 -18.99 -33.19
N TYR A 79 -12.50 -18.35 -33.09
CA TYR A 79 -13.12 -17.65 -34.20
C TYR A 79 -12.51 -16.27 -34.48
N LEU A 80 -11.93 -15.63 -33.44
CA LEU A 80 -11.37 -14.29 -33.57
C LEU A 80 -10.22 -14.25 -34.58
N GLU A 81 -9.28 -15.17 -34.50
CA GLU A 81 -8.17 -15.27 -35.45
C GLU A 81 -8.67 -15.72 -36.83
N GLU A 82 -9.58 -16.68 -36.86
CA GLU A 82 -10.11 -17.26 -38.11
C GLU A 82 -10.86 -16.24 -38.98
N TYR A 83 -11.73 -15.43 -38.33
CA TYR A 83 -12.62 -14.53 -39.07
C TYR A 83 -12.18 -13.06 -39.07
N CYS A 84 -11.40 -12.65 -38.07
CA CYS A 84 -10.98 -11.25 -37.93
C CYS A 84 -9.49 -11.05 -38.27
N GLY A 85 -8.67 -12.13 -38.25
CA GLY A 85 -7.26 -12.13 -38.57
C GLY A 85 -6.37 -12.10 -37.33
N GLU A 86 -5.06 -12.36 -37.56
CA GLU A 86 -4.04 -12.41 -36.53
C GLU A 86 -3.97 -11.07 -35.76
N GLY A 87 -3.95 -11.13 -34.44
CA GLY A 87 -3.85 -9.96 -33.55
C GLY A 87 -5.17 -9.17 -33.42
N ALA A 88 -6.30 -9.66 -33.97
CA ALA A 88 -7.59 -9.04 -33.74
C ALA A 88 -8.00 -9.11 -32.26
N THR A 89 -8.73 -8.10 -31.79
CA THR A 89 -9.27 -8.03 -30.41
C THR A 89 -10.76 -7.75 -30.42
N ILE A 90 -11.44 -8.15 -29.34
CA ILE A 90 -12.82 -7.76 -29.03
C ILE A 90 -12.74 -6.94 -27.74
N GLU A 91 -12.95 -5.63 -27.83
CA GLU A 91 -12.87 -4.74 -26.68
C GLU A 91 -14.17 -4.71 -25.86
N SER A 92 -15.30 -5.04 -26.50
CA SER A 92 -16.62 -5.02 -25.88
C SER A 92 -17.51 -6.15 -26.39
N MET A 93 -18.19 -6.80 -25.46
CA MET A 93 -19.24 -7.77 -25.77
C MET A 93 -20.65 -7.21 -25.55
N SER A 94 -20.84 -5.89 -25.68
CA SER A 94 -22.17 -5.30 -25.68
C SER A 94 -23.09 -6.00 -26.71
N GLY A 95 -24.29 -6.42 -26.27
CA GLY A 95 -25.20 -7.27 -27.05
C GLY A 95 -25.20 -8.73 -26.60
N ILE A 96 -24.25 -9.16 -25.75
CA ILE A 96 -24.21 -10.52 -25.19
C ILE A 96 -25.45 -10.82 -24.33
N GLU A 97 -26.05 -9.81 -23.71
CA GLU A 97 -27.26 -9.90 -22.89
C GLU A 97 -28.47 -10.44 -23.66
N LYS A 98 -28.44 -10.42 -25.00
CA LYS A 98 -29.50 -10.94 -25.85
C LYS A 98 -29.51 -12.47 -25.89
N PHE A 99 -28.39 -13.12 -25.60
CA PHE A 99 -28.24 -14.58 -25.63
C PHE A 99 -28.63 -15.18 -24.26
N THR A 100 -29.92 -15.15 -23.96
CA THR A 100 -30.46 -15.56 -22.65
C THR A 100 -30.34 -17.06 -22.36
N ASN A 101 -30.22 -17.90 -23.38
CA ASN A 101 -30.01 -19.34 -23.25
C ASN A 101 -28.54 -19.75 -23.20
N LEU A 102 -27.60 -18.78 -23.13
CA LEU A 102 -26.19 -19.06 -23.14
C LEU A 102 -25.77 -19.75 -21.82
N GLU A 103 -25.35 -21.00 -21.92
CA GLU A 103 -24.92 -21.83 -20.82
C GLU A 103 -23.39 -21.77 -20.60
N LYS A 104 -22.62 -21.59 -21.69
CA LYS A 104 -21.15 -21.59 -21.61
C LYS A 104 -20.59 -20.48 -22.52
N LEU A 105 -19.76 -19.61 -21.87
CA LEU A 105 -19.06 -18.55 -22.57
C LEU A 105 -17.55 -18.71 -22.41
N TYR A 106 -16.85 -18.82 -23.53
CA TYR A 106 -15.38 -18.89 -23.63
C TYR A 106 -14.87 -17.68 -24.41
N CYS A 107 -14.34 -16.68 -23.70
CA CYS A 107 -13.80 -15.45 -24.26
C CYS A 107 -12.42 -15.13 -23.68
N ALA A 108 -11.60 -16.17 -23.50
CA ALA A 108 -10.23 -16.03 -23.03
C ALA A 108 -9.34 -15.36 -24.09
N SER A 109 -8.47 -14.42 -23.65
CA SER A 109 -7.43 -13.79 -24.49
C SER A 109 -7.97 -13.15 -25.76
N VAL A 110 -9.11 -12.48 -25.67
CA VAL A 110 -9.72 -11.78 -26.82
C VAL A 110 -9.57 -10.28 -26.78
N GLY A 111 -8.99 -9.71 -25.68
CA GLY A 111 -8.71 -8.28 -25.54
C GLY A 111 -9.80 -7.47 -24.81
N LEU A 112 -10.70 -8.13 -24.07
CA LEU A 112 -11.76 -7.47 -23.31
C LEU A 112 -11.21 -6.55 -22.22
N GLN A 113 -11.81 -5.36 -22.10
CA GLN A 113 -11.56 -4.41 -21.01
C GLN A 113 -12.64 -4.49 -19.92
N THR A 114 -13.87 -4.84 -20.32
CA THR A 114 -15.00 -5.04 -19.42
C THR A 114 -15.89 -6.17 -19.93
N LEU A 115 -16.63 -6.82 -19.02
CA LEU A 115 -17.63 -7.81 -19.38
C LEU A 115 -18.80 -7.74 -18.39
N ASP A 116 -20.02 -7.63 -18.95
CA ASP A 116 -21.27 -7.76 -18.19
C ASP A 116 -22.07 -8.95 -18.72
N VAL A 117 -22.25 -9.94 -17.86
CA VAL A 117 -23.04 -11.15 -18.14
C VAL A 117 -24.21 -11.31 -17.18
N SER A 118 -24.59 -10.24 -16.49
CA SER A 118 -25.66 -10.27 -15.47
C SER A 118 -27.02 -10.71 -16.00
N SER A 119 -27.26 -10.55 -17.31
CA SER A 119 -28.48 -10.99 -17.98
C SER A 119 -28.43 -12.43 -18.49
N ASN A 120 -27.24 -13.04 -18.54
CA ASN A 120 -27.06 -14.41 -19.07
C ASN A 120 -27.28 -15.46 -17.95
N THR A 121 -28.47 -15.48 -17.36
CA THR A 121 -28.79 -16.26 -16.15
C THR A 121 -28.75 -17.78 -16.32
N ALA A 122 -28.68 -18.27 -17.55
CA ALA A 122 -28.48 -19.68 -17.87
C ALA A 122 -27.02 -20.14 -17.77
N LEU A 123 -26.05 -19.20 -17.60
CA LEU A 123 -24.64 -19.55 -17.56
C LEU A 123 -24.31 -20.54 -16.43
N THR A 124 -23.66 -21.63 -16.84
CA THR A 124 -23.10 -22.66 -15.98
C THR A 124 -21.57 -22.59 -15.93
N GLN A 125 -20.94 -22.04 -16.99
CA GLN A 125 -19.51 -21.89 -17.11
C GLN A 125 -19.13 -20.59 -17.82
N LEU A 126 -18.22 -19.83 -17.21
CA LEU A 126 -17.62 -18.63 -17.78
C LEU A 126 -16.09 -18.72 -17.71
N THR A 127 -15.44 -18.56 -18.88
CA THR A 127 -13.99 -18.49 -19.00
C THR A 127 -13.62 -17.22 -19.75
N CYS A 128 -13.10 -16.24 -19.05
CA CYS A 128 -12.69 -14.93 -19.55
C CYS A 128 -11.26 -14.54 -19.11
N MET A 129 -10.42 -15.55 -18.92
CA MET A 129 -9.02 -15.38 -18.49
C MET A 129 -8.16 -14.70 -19.57
N GLY A 130 -7.02 -14.10 -19.14
CA GLY A 130 -6.01 -13.59 -20.08
C GLY A 130 -6.48 -12.37 -20.87
N ASN A 131 -7.32 -11.53 -20.30
CA ASN A 131 -7.76 -10.27 -20.89
C ASN A 131 -7.14 -9.08 -20.11
N ALA A 132 -7.58 -7.86 -20.38
CA ALA A 132 -7.19 -6.67 -19.63
C ALA A 132 -8.39 -6.08 -18.88
N MET A 133 -9.26 -6.95 -18.36
CA MET A 133 -10.52 -6.53 -17.75
C MET A 133 -10.29 -5.82 -16.42
N GLN A 134 -10.82 -4.60 -16.33
CA GLN A 134 -10.87 -3.83 -15.09
C GLN A 134 -12.17 -4.08 -14.31
N SER A 135 -13.21 -4.55 -14.98
CA SER A 135 -14.49 -4.92 -14.35
C SER A 135 -15.13 -6.15 -14.98
N LEU A 136 -15.73 -6.97 -14.13
CA LEU A 136 -16.56 -8.13 -14.49
C LEU A 136 -17.85 -8.06 -13.67
N THR A 137 -18.99 -7.91 -14.36
CA THR A 137 -20.31 -7.88 -13.73
C THR A 137 -21.01 -9.22 -13.94
N LEU A 138 -21.20 -9.95 -12.85
CA LEU A 138 -21.86 -11.25 -12.85
C LEU A 138 -23.36 -11.15 -12.51
N GLY A 139 -23.72 -10.20 -11.62
CA GLY A 139 -25.07 -10.12 -11.08
C GLY A 139 -25.47 -11.40 -10.33
N SER A 140 -26.69 -11.88 -10.58
CA SER A 140 -27.16 -13.16 -10.02
C SER A 140 -27.12 -14.25 -11.10
N LEU A 141 -26.11 -15.12 -11.02
CA LEU A 141 -25.94 -16.28 -11.89
C LEU A 141 -26.10 -17.58 -11.07
N PRO A 142 -27.33 -17.96 -10.73
CA PRO A 142 -27.57 -19.06 -9.78
C PRO A 142 -27.16 -20.43 -10.32
N ASN A 143 -26.90 -20.56 -11.61
CA ASN A 143 -26.50 -21.81 -12.25
C ASN A 143 -24.98 -21.90 -12.49
N LEU A 144 -24.22 -20.82 -12.20
CA LEU A 144 -22.80 -20.76 -12.50
C LEU A 144 -22.01 -21.68 -11.55
N THR A 145 -21.41 -22.73 -12.12
CA THR A 145 -20.61 -23.70 -11.37
C THR A 145 -19.10 -23.48 -11.55
N ARG A 146 -18.68 -22.88 -12.66
CA ARG A 146 -17.27 -22.65 -12.97
C ARG A 146 -17.04 -21.22 -13.48
N LEU A 147 -16.16 -20.51 -12.78
CA LEU A 147 -15.70 -19.19 -13.19
C LEU A 147 -14.16 -19.20 -13.28
N ASN A 148 -13.64 -18.85 -14.46
CA ASN A 148 -12.23 -18.55 -14.62
C ASN A 148 -12.08 -17.14 -15.20
N CYS A 149 -11.71 -16.18 -14.34
CA CYS A 149 -11.38 -14.80 -14.67
C CYS A 149 -9.93 -14.46 -14.29
N SER A 150 -9.05 -15.45 -14.26
CA SER A 150 -7.63 -15.26 -13.96
C SER A 150 -6.93 -14.41 -15.02
N ASP A 151 -5.78 -13.85 -14.66
CA ASP A 151 -4.94 -13.06 -15.55
C ASP A 151 -5.71 -11.88 -16.18
N ASN A 152 -6.17 -10.97 -15.31
CA ASN A 152 -6.88 -9.75 -15.63
C ASN A 152 -6.42 -8.59 -14.73
N GLU A 153 -7.10 -7.44 -14.77
CA GLU A 153 -6.82 -6.26 -13.95
C GLU A 153 -7.93 -5.93 -12.94
N LEU A 154 -8.70 -6.96 -12.53
CA LEU A 154 -9.84 -6.77 -11.62
C LEU A 154 -9.39 -6.28 -10.25
N THR A 155 -9.97 -5.17 -9.79
CA THR A 155 -9.75 -4.65 -8.42
C THR A 155 -10.82 -5.11 -7.44
N SER A 156 -11.96 -5.59 -7.96
CA SER A 156 -13.09 -6.16 -7.20
C SER A 156 -13.76 -7.27 -8.00
N LEU A 157 -14.36 -8.21 -7.30
CA LEU A 157 -15.14 -9.29 -7.89
C LEU A 157 -16.26 -9.68 -6.91
N ASP A 158 -17.52 -9.56 -7.35
CA ASP A 158 -18.66 -10.02 -6.58
C ASP A 158 -19.16 -11.37 -7.13
N VAL A 159 -19.01 -12.41 -6.35
CA VAL A 159 -19.47 -13.77 -6.63
C VAL A 159 -20.64 -14.20 -5.72
N THR A 160 -21.17 -13.29 -4.90
CA THR A 160 -22.21 -13.62 -3.90
C THR A 160 -23.52 -14.10 -4.54
N GLY A 161 -23.81 -13.66 -5.78
CA GLY A 161 -24.95 -14.12 -6.57
C GLY A 161 -24.75 -15.49 -7.26
N CYS A 162 -23.53 -16.08 -7.18
CA CYS A 162 -23.19 -17.34 -7.86
C CYS A 162 -23.18 -18.50 -6.85
N THR A 163 -24.33 -18.83 -6.27
CA THR A 163 -24.42 -19.76 -5.11
C THR A 163 -24.09 -21.21 -5.43
N GLU A 164 -24.11 -21.62 -6.70
CA GLU A 164 -23.75 -22.97 -7.16
C GLU A 164 -22.26 -23.10 -7.53
N LEU A 165 -21.45 -22.06 -7.30
CA LEU A 165 -20.05 -22.03 -7.71
C LEU A 165 -19.23 -23.11 -7.00
N GLN A 166 -18.57 -23.95 -7.80
CA GLN A 166 -17.71 -25.05 -7.36
C GLN A 166 -16.23 -24.76 -7.62
N VAL A 167 -15.95 -24.05 -8.72
CA VAL A 167 -14.59 -23.72 -9.15
C VAL A 167 -14.50 -22.23 -9.39
N LEU A 168 -13.64 -21.57 -8.63
CA LEU A 168 -13.28 -20.16 -8.82
C LEU A 168 -11.78 -20.02 -9.06
N GLN A 169 -11.42 -19.51 -10.23
CA GLN A 169 -10.07 -19.10 -10.59
C GLN A 169 -10.08 -17.60 -10.87
N ALA A 170 -9.57 -16.82 -9.94
CA ALA A 170 -9.44 -15.36 -9.99
C ALA A 170 -8.00 -14.91 -9.67
N ASN A 171 -7.03 -15.82 -9.84
CA ASN A 171 -5.62 -15.55 -9.63
C ASN A 171 -5.06 -14.58 -10.67
N VAL A 172 -3.96 -13.91 -10.35
CA VAL A 172 -3.32 -12.88 -11.19
C VAL A 172 -4.32 -11.77 -11.53
N ASN A 173 -4.70 -11.03 -10.52
CA ASN A 173 -5.57 -9.86 -10.57
C ASN A 173 -5.09 -8.82 -9.54
N LYS A 174 -5.88 -7.78 -9.28
CA LYS A 174 -5.60 -6.72 -8.30
C LYS A 174 -6.67 -6.68 -7.19
N LEU A 175 -7.24 -7.85 -6.83
CA LEU A 175 -8.31 -7.93 -5.84
C LEU A 175 -7.78 -7.60 -4.44
N THR A 176 -8.38 -6.62 -3.76
CA THR A 176 -8.02 -6.24 -2.38
C THR A 176 -8.87 -6.98 -1.34
N SER A 177 -10.04 -7.48 -1.76
CA SER A 177 -10.94 -8.29 -0.94
C SER A 177 -11.75 -9.27 -1.81
N LEU A 178 -12.22 -10.35 -1.22
CA LEU A 178 -13.11 -11.31 -1.88
C LEU A 178 -14.02 -11.97 -0.85
N ASP A 179 -15.33 -11.87 -1.05
CA ASP A 179 -16.34 -12.57 -0.23
C ASP A 179 -16.82 -13.83 -0.94
N VAL A 180 -16.45 -14.99 -0.39
CA VAL A 180 -16.89 -16.31 -0.85
C VAL A 180 -17.88 -16.98 0.11
N SER A 181 -18.42 -16.24 1.07
CA SER A 181 -19.30 -16.78 2.13
C SER A 181 -20.58 -17.40 1.60
N LYS A 182 -21.05 -16.98 0.41
CA LYS A 182 -22.26 -17.54 -0.25
C LYS A 182 -21.96 -18.70 -1.17
N ASN A 183 -20.68 -18.93 -1.51
CA ASN A 183 -20.27 -19.98 -2.44
C ASN A 183 -19.91 -21.26 -1.67
N THR A 184 -20.87 -21.79 -0.89
CA THR A 184 -20.65 -22.90 0.04
C THR A 184 -20.32 -24.23 -0.65
N LYS A 185 -20.49 -24.31 -1.97
CA LYS A 185 -20.17 -25.50 -2.79
C LYS A 185 -18.77 -25.45 -3.40
N LEU A 186 -17.96 -24.42 -3.09
CA LEU A 186 -16.59 -24.32 -3.61
C LEU A 186 -15.76 -25.54 -3.17
N THR A 187 -15.14 -26.14 -4.19
CA THR A 187 -14.17 -27.24 -4.05
C THR A 187 -12.77 -26.78 -4.42
N LEU A 188 -12.66 -25.78 -5.33
CA LEU A 188 -11.40 -25.20 -5.79
C LEU A 188 -11.49 -23.68 -5.72
N LEU A 189 -10.47 -23.05 -5.08
CA LEU A 189 -10.33 -21.60 -4.98
C LEU A 189 -8.88 -21.20 -5.27
N TYR A 190 -8.66 -20.55 -6.41
CA TYR A 190 -7.37 -19.98 -6.81
C TYR A 190 -7.47 -18.47 -6.85
N VAL A 191 -6.77 -17.81 -5.91
CA VAL A 191 -6.71 -16.35 -5.74
C VAL A 191 -5.28 -15.86 -5.50
N TYR A 192 -4.28 -16.68 -5.88
CA TYR A 192 -2.88 -16.29 -5.76
C TYR A 192 -2.53 -15.10 -6.68
N GLN A 193 -1.47 -14.35 -6.32
CA GLN A 193 -1.08 -13.13 -7.03
C GLN A 193 -2.24 -12.13 -7.14
N ASN A 194 -2.70 -11.66 -5.99
CA ASN A 194 -3.66 -10.58 -5.81
C ASN A 194 -3.18 -9.65 -4.68
N GLU A 195 -4.01 -8.72 -4.26
CA GLU A 195 -3.74 -7.75 -3.19
C GLU A 195 -4.61 -8.01 -1.93
N LEU A 196 -5.05 -9.26 -1.73
CA LEU A 196 -5.94 -9.63 -0.62
C LEU A 196 -5.25 -9.43 0.73
N THR A 197 -5.88 -8.68 1.63
CA THR A 197 -5.38 -8.48 3.00
C THR A 197 -5.94 -9.50 3.98
N SER A 198 -7.01 -10.19 3.62
CA SER A 198 -7.64 -11.28 4.37
C SER A 198 -8.38 -12.22 3.44
N LEU A 199 -8.56 -13.46 3.86
CA LEU A 199 -9.39 -14.44 3.17
C LEU A 199 -10.15 -15.26 4.21
N ASN A 200 -11.49 -15.29 4.11
CA ASN A 200 -12.33 -16.07 5.00
C ASN A 200 -13.00 -17.22 4.23
N THR A 201 -12.58 -18.45 4.53
CA THR A 201 -13.08 -19.68 3.91
C THR A 201 -13.94 -20.52 4.86
N ALA A 202 -14.36 -19.96 6.00
CA ALA A 202 -15.06 -20.70 7.05
C ALA A 202 -16.38 -21.37 6.60
N TYR A 203 -17.00 -20.86 5.54
CA TYR A 203 -18.24 -21.39 4.99
C TYR A 203 -18.03 -22.35 3.81
N ASN A 204 -16.80 -22.50 3.33
CA ASN A 204 -16.47 -23.32 2.15
C ASN A 204 -15.98 -24.71 2.59
N LEU A 205 -16.85 -25.46 3.26
CA LEU A 205 -16.51 -26.73 3.91
C LEU A 205 -16.09 -27.84 2.94
N SER A 206 -16.46 -27.72 1.67
CA SER A 206 -16.13 -28.68 0.60
C SER A 206 -14.79 -28.34 -0.09
N LEU A 207 -14.11 -27.29 0.35
CA LEU A 207 -12.87 -26.82 -0.28
C LEU A 207 -11.75 -27.85 -0.12
N ASN A 208 -11.23 -28.36 -1.24
CA ASN A 208 -10.18 -29.37 -1.27
C ASN A 208 -8.90 -28.91 -2.00
N ASP A 209 -8.94 -27.82 -2.75
CA ASP A 209 -7.78 -27.19 -3.37
C ASP A 209 -7.86 -25.66 -3.19
N LEU A 210 -6.89 -25.11 -2.43
CA LEU A 210 -6.76 -23.68 -2.15
C LEU A 210 -5.38 -23.19 -2.56
N ARG A 211 -5.34 -22.12 -3.36
CA ARG A 211 -4.11 -21.39 -3.69
C ARG A 211 -4.33 -19.91 -3.48
N CYS A 212 -3.68 -19.35 -2.47
CA CYS A 212 -3.78 -17.93 -2.11
C CYS A 212 -2.41 -17.29 -1.85
N SER A 213 -1.33 -17.91 -2.32
CA SER A 213 0.02 -17.36 -2.19
C SER A 213 0.17 -16.01 -2.90
N SER A 214 1.21 -15.25 -2.56
CA SER A 214 1.51 -13.95 -3.18
C SER A 214 0.34 -12.96 -3.07
N ASN A 215 -0.11 -12.75 -1.84
CA ASN A 215 -1.10 -11.77 -1.40
C ASN A 215 -0.54 -10.98 -0.20
N HIS A 216 -1.39 -10.24 0.50
CA HIS A 216 -1.06 -9.47 1.70
C HIS A 216 -1.72 -10.05 2.97
N ILE A 217 -1.97 -11.37 3.00
CA ILE A 217 -2.66 -12.05 4.09
C ILE A 217 -1.70 -12.24 5.27
N ALA A 218 -1.98 -11.57 6.39
CA ALA A 218 -1.19 -11.71 7.60
C ALA A 218 -1.53 -12.96 8.40
N GLU A 219 -2.79 -13.36 8.36
CA GLU A 219 -3.37 -14.45 9.14
C GLU A 219 -4.37 -15.22 8.29
N LEU A 220 -4.35 -16.54 8.39
CA LEU A 220 -5.28 -17.41 7.67
C LEU A 220 -5.73 -18.54 8.61
N ASP A 221 -7.04 -18.73 8.75
CA ASP A 221 -7.62 -19.83 9.53
C ASP A 221 -8.33 -20.81 8.60
N LEU A 222 -7.81 -22.03 8.51
CA LEU A 222 -8.32 -23.14 7.71
C LEU A 222 -8.89 -24.27 8.57
N SER A 223 -9.17 -24.01 9.85
CA SER A 223 -9.64 -25.03 10.80
C SER A 223 -10.93 -25.73 10.38
N THR A 224 -11.80 -25.03 9.64
CA THR A 224 -13.07 -25.57 9.13
C THR A 224 -12.94 -26.30 7.79
N ASN A 225 -11.84 -26.09 7.08
CA ASN A 225 -11.64 -26.64 5.73
C ASN A 225 -10.96 -28.01 5.79
N THR A 226 -11.59 -28.96 6.46
CA THR A 226 -11.03 -30.30 6.76
C THR A 226 -10.85 -31.17 5.53
N SER A 227 -11.46 -30.82 4.39
CA SER A 227 -11.28 -31.50 3.10
C SER A 227 -9.99 -31.11 2.39
N LEU A 228 -9.30 -30.05 2.82
CA LEU A 228 -8.00 -29.68 2.28
C LEU A 228 -6.97 -30.77 2.61
N SER A 229 -6.16 -31.14 1.63
CA SER A 229 -5.11 -32.13 1.80
C SER A 229 -3.86 -31.74 1.01
N ASN A 230 -2.69 -31.93 1.66
CA ASN A 230 -1.38 -31.66 1.02
C ASN A 230 -1.20 -30.22 0.52
N ILE A 231 -1.75 -29.23 1.23
CA ILE A 231 -1.57 -27.83 0.92
C ILE A 231 -0.18 -27.38 1.37
N SER A 232 0.71 -27.20 0.42
CA SER A 232 2.10 -26.80 0.68
C SER A 232 2.21 -25.31 0.98
N THR A 233 3.32 -24.91 1.61
CA THR A 233 3.68 -23.48 1.82
C THR A 233 3.67 -22.70 0.51
N GLU A 234 4.00 -23.33 -0.63
CA GLU A 234 3.97 -22.72 -1.95
C GLU A 234 2.58 -22.23 -2.36
N PHE A 235 1.51 -22.93 -1.93
CA PHE A 235 0.14 -22.59 -2.31
C PHE A 235 -0.50 -21.54 -1.41
N ILE A 236 -0.11 -21.45 -0.13
CA ILE A 236 -0.69 -20.51 0.85
C ILE A 236 0.31 -19.48 1.36
N GLY A 237 1.61 -19.68 1.15
CA GLY A 237 2.68 -18.82 1.65
C GLY A 237 3.05 -17.69 0.71
N ASN A 238 4.26 -17.16 0.91
CA ASN A 238 4.80 -16.02 0.15
C ASN A 238 3.89 -14.78 0.23
N GLN A 239 3.30 -14.55 1.41
CA GLN A 239 2.51 -13.36 1.68
C GLN A 239 3.42 -12.17 1.92
N TRP A 240 3.00 -10.97 1.48
CA TRP A 240 3.73 -9.72 1.70
C TRP A 240 2.83 -8.73 2.40
N ILE A 241 3.22 -8.30 3.60
CA ILE A 241 2.43 -7.34 4.37
C ILE A 241 3.26 -6.11 4.71
N ASP A 242 2.64 -4.94 4.61
CA ASP A 242 3.19 -3.70 5.12
C ASP A 242 2.78 -3.53 6.57
N LEU A 243 3.76 -3.41 7.44
CA LEU A 243 3.54 -3.12 8.85
C LEU A 243 3.89 -1.67 9.13
N ASN A 244 2.91 -0.91 9.59
CA ASN A 244 3.18 0.37 10.22
C ASN A 244 3.94 0.11 11.51
N ALA A 245 5.16 0.61 11.60
CA ALA A 245 6.00 0.40 12.77
C ALA A 245 6.77 1.67 13.13
N SER A 246 6.98 1.89 14.42
CA SER A 246 7.99 2.83 14.91
C SER A 246 9.19 2.05 15.42
N VAL A 247 10.38 2.59 15.20
CA VAL A 247 11.63 2.05 15.75
C VAL A 247 12.11 2.97 16.86
N ILE A 248 12.13 2.48 18.09
CA ILE A 248 12.58 3.22 19.26
C ILE A 248 13.60 2.37 19.99
N SER A 249 14.85 2.85 20.09
CA SER A 249 15.90 2.19 20.88
C SER A 249 16.06 0.70 20.57
N ASN A 250 16.14 0.33 19.30
CA ASN A 250 16.18 -1.05 18.79
C ASN A 250 14.90 -1.87 19.02
N GLN A 251 13.79 -1.22 19.34
CA GLN A 251 12.47 -1.83 19.43
C GLN A 251 11.63 -1.42 18.24
N ILE A 252 10.97 -2.37 17.60
CA ILE A 252 9.97 -2.09 16.57
C ILE A 252 8.60 -2.23 17.22
N ARG A 253 7.84 -1.14 17.26
CA ARG A 253 6.42 -1.18 17.62
C ARG A 253 5.62 -1.40 16.36
N ILE A 254 4.88 -2.50 16.30
CA ILE A 254 3.98 -2.82 15.19
C ILE A 254 2.57 -2.38 15.58
N TYR A 255 1.95 -1.56 14.73
CA TYR A 255 0.58 -1.08 14.92
C TYR A 255 -0.44 -1.93 14.15
N LYS A 256 -0.21 -3.22 14.03
CA LYS A 256 -1.16 -4.15 13.41
C LYS A 256 -1.75 -5.09 14.45
N THR A 257 -3.05 -5.20 14.43
CA THR A 257 -3.82 -6.19 15.15
C THR A 257 -3.61 -7.57 14.55
N PHE A 258 -2.98 -8.47 15.28
CA PHE A 258 -3.06 -9.89 15.01
C PHE A 258 -4.16 -10.49 15.89
N ARG A 259 -4.99 -11.37 15.33
CA ARG A 259 -6.06 -12.03 16.11
C ARG A 259 -5.51 -13.04 17.11
N ASP A 260 -4.42 -13.72 16.76
CA ASP A 260 -3.83 -14.76 17.60
C ASP A 260 -2.33 -14.91 17.33
N PHE A 261 -1.52 -14.27 18.17
CA PHE A 261 -0.05 -14.37 18.12
C PHE A 261 0.47 -15.79 18.40
N THR A 262 -0.29 -16.62 19.12
CA THR A 262 0.14 -17.98 19.44
C THR A 262 0.25 -18.85 18.21
N LYS A 263 -0.31 -18.41 17.07
CA LYS A 263 -0.21 -19.11 15.79
C LYS A 263 1.07 -18.81 15.02
N ILE A 264 1.87 -17.82 15.45
CA ILE A 264 3.20 -17.60 14.88
C ILE A 264 4.14 -18.65 15.46
N VAL A 265 4.54 -19.62 14.63
CA VAL A 265 5.33 -20.78 15.02
C VAL A 265 6.83 -20.50 15.00
N SER A 266 7.28 -19.66 14.06
CA SER A 266 8.67 -19.24 13.96
C SER A 266 8.78 -17.89 13.27
N THR A 267 9.87 -17.18 13.57
CA THR A 267 10.18 -15.88 12.96
C THR A 267 11.69 -15.72 12.84
N THR A 268 12.13 -14.86 11.91
CA THR A 268 13.53 -14.44 11.81
C THR A 268 13.93 -13.41 12.88
N LEU A 269 13.00 -13.01 13.72
CA LEU A 269 13.22 -12.11 14.85
C LEU A 269 13.68 -12.88 16.09
N ASP A 270 14.44 -12.20 16.96
CA ASP A 270 15.07 -12.85 18.10
C ASP A 270 14.09 -13.26 19.24
N LYS A 271 12.92 -12.61 19.37
CA LYS A 271 11.95 -12.95 20.44
C LYS A 271 10.57 -12.30 20.22
N ILE A 272 9.51 -13.01 20.53
CA ILE A 272 8.13 -12.48 20.59
C ILE A 272 7.69 -12.42 22.04
N VAL A 273 7.20 -11.29 22.51
CA VAL A 273 6.70 -11.07 23.87
C VAL A 273 5.28 -10.56 23.79
N GLU A 274 4.35 -11.25 24.42
CA GLU A 274 2.97 -10.81 24.64
C GLU A 274 2.88 -10.20 26.04
N THR A 275 2.40 -8.96 26.17
CA THR A 275 2.18 -8.31 27.47
C THR A 275 0.69 -8.17 27.73
N GLU A 276 0.19 -8.78 28.79
CA GLU A 276 -1.04 -8.38 29.47
C GLU A 276 -0.72 -7.34 30.54
N GLU A 277 -1.72 -6.54 31.00
CA GLU A 277 -1.54 -5.46 31.98
C GLU A 277 -0.59 -5.85 33.13
N GLY A 278 0.63 -5.35 33.08
CA GLY A 278 1.63 -5.44 34.14
C GLY A 278 2.51 -6.69 34.19
N GLU A 279 2.34 -7.67 33.30
CA GLU A 279 3.23 -8.83 33.19
C GLU A 279 3.66 -9.08 31.74
N GLU A 280 4.97 -9.21 31.50
CA GLU A 280 5.52 -9.63 30.22
C GLU A 280 5.41 -11.16 30.08
N ASN A 281 4.44 -11.65 29.31
CA ASN A 281 4.40 -13.05 28.91
C ASN A 281 5.31 -13.28 27.71
N VAL A 282 6.48 -13.84 27.96
CA VAL A 282 7.48 -14.13 26.93
C VAL A 282 7.16 -15.46 26.28
N VAL A 283 6.62 -15.45 25.08
CA VAL A 283 6.58 -16.65 24.24
C VAL A 283 7.93 -16.73 23.51
N ALA A 284 8.85 -17.53 24.04
CA ALA A 284 10.19 -17.68 23.50
C ALA A 284 10.16 -18.54 22.23
N TYR A 285 10.42 -17.92 21.08
CA TYR A 285 10.82 -18.61 19.86
C TYR A 285 12.32 -18.40 19.67
N THR A 286 13.01 -19.41 19.14
CA THR A 286 14.43 -19.27 18.80
C THR A 286 14.54 -18.25 17.67
N GLY A 287 14.71 -17.00 18.04
CA GLY A 287 14.98 -15.92 17.11
C GLY A 287 14.28 -14.58 17.28
N GLY A 288 13.35 -14.30 18.22
CA GLY A 288 12.78 -12.95 18.37
C GLY A 288 11.47 -12.82 19.14
N TYR A 289 10.99 -11.63 19.49
CA TYR A 289 9.72 -11.47 20.18
C TYR A 289 8.85 -10.27 19.82
N PHE A 290 7.53 -10.49 19.86
CA PHE A 290 6.52 -9.45 19.82
C PHE A 290 6.07 -9.11 21.25
N VAL A 291 5.88 -7.82 21.53
CA VAL A 291 5.27 -7.36 22.79
C VAL A 291 3.95 -6.70 22.43
N ALA A 292 2.84 -7.16 23.01
CA ALA A 292 1.56 -6.48 22.92
C ALA A 292 1.61 -5.17 23.72
N ASP A 293 1.12 -4.05 23.18
CA ASP A 293 1.12 -2.75 23.82
C ASP A 293 -0.21 -2.54 24.58
N GLU A 294 -0.13 -2.00 25.82
CA GLU A 294 -1.25 -1.85 26.77
C GLU A 294 -2.39 -0.93 26.33
N LEU A 295 -2.22 -0.14 25.27
CA LEU A 295 -3.19 0.90 24.87
C LEU A 295 -4.27 0.45 23.87
N SER A 296 -4.17 -0.74 23.33
CA SER A 296 -5.26 -1.38 22.60
C SER A 296 -5.07 -2.90 22.73
N ALA A 297 -6.08 -3.62 23.08
CA ALA A 297 -6.09 -5.08 23.23
C ALA A 297 -5.57 -5.87 22.00
N ILE A 298 -4.87 -5.21 21.09
CA ILE A 298 -4.67 -5.70 19.73
C ILE A 298 -3.41 -5.14 19.03
N SER A 299 -2.54 -4.36 19.67
CA SER A 299 -1.31 -3.90 19.04
C SER A 299 -0.09 -4.58 19.62
N GLY A 300 0.69 -5.24 18.79
CA GLY A 300 1.90 -5.93 19.19
C GLY A 300 3.13 -5.03 19.10
N LYS A 301 4.01 -5.13 20.09
CA LYS A 301 5.33 -4.48 20.12
C LYS A 301 6.41 -5.51 19.81
N LEU A 302 7.23 -5.23 18.82
CA LEU A 302 8.35 -6.06 18.43
C LEU A 302 9.62 -5.55 19.10
N ILE A 303 10.32 -6.40 19.81
CA ILE A 303 11.59 -6.08 20.44
C ILE A 303 12.68 -6.93 19.80
N THR A 304 13.66 -6.28 19.17
CA THR A 304 14.89 -6.93 18.72
C THR A 304 16.01 -6.58 19.69
N SER A 305 16.73 -7.56 20.18
CA SER A 305 17.78 -7.32 21.18
C SER A 305 19.09 -6.80 20.59
N ASN A 306 19.43 -6.99 19.32
CA ASN A 306 20.72 -6.61 18.74
C ASN A 306 20.82 -6.50 17.21
N GLN A 307 19.73 -6.50 16.44
CA GLN A 307 19.81 -6.38 14.99
C GLN A 307 19.03 -5.16 14.49
N GLU A 308 19.69 -4.36 13.64
CA GLU A 308 18.98 -3.39 12.82
C GLU A 308 18.01 -4.14 11.89
N VAL A 309 16.73 -4.17 12.27
CA VAL A 309 15.67 -4.59 11.35
C VAL A 309 15.41 -3.41 10.44
N LYS A 310 16.21 -3.31 9.36
CA LYS A 310 16.11 -2.17 8.43
C LYS A 310 14.91 -2.28 7.51
N ASP A 311 14.57 -3.50 7.07
CA ASP A 311 13.70 -3.67 5.90
C ASP A 311 12.53 -4.64 6.11
N GLY A 312 12.48 -5.36 7.22
CA GLY A 312 11.40 -6.30 7.51
C GLY A 312 11.84 -7.62 8.16
N PHE A 313 10.90 -8.52 8.31
CA PHE A 313 11.13 -9.84 8.89
C PHE A 313 10.19 -10.88 8.28
N VAL A 314 10.51 -12.15 8.47
CA VAL A 314 9.68 -13.27 8.01
C VAL A 314 9.12 -14.00 9.23
N TYR A 315 7.86 -14.37 9.18
CA TYR A 315 7.28 -15.29 10.17
C TYR A 315 6.50 -16.42 9.49
N LYS A 316 6.35 -17.52 10.21
CA LYS A 316 5.51 -18.64 9.80
C LYS A 316 4.29 -18.75 10.70
N TYR A 317 3.12 -18.78 10.08
CA TYR A 317 1.82 -18.80 10.74
C TYR A 317 1.15 -20.17 10.60
N ASN A 318 0.65 -20.70 11.73
CA ASN A 318 -0.11 -21.94 11.75
C ASN A 318 -1.57 -21.67 11.35
N VAL A 319 -1.98 -22.19 10.21
CA VAL A 319 -3.32 -22.01 9.66
C VAL A 319 -4.39 -22.90 10.31
N ASN A 320 -4.10 -23.54 11.45
CA ASN A 320 -4.99 -24.40 12.22
C ASN A 320 -5.52 -25.64 11.47
N ASN A 321 -4.83 -26.09 10.44
CA ASN A 321 -5.18 -27.29 9.70
C ASN A 321 -3.95 -28.19 9.58
N SER A 322 -4.01 -29.38 10.14
CA SER A 322 -2.88 -30.32 10.17
C SER A 322 -2.51 -30.89 8.80
N ASN A 323 -3.37 -30.75 7.80
CA ASN A 323 -3.12 -31.18 6.43
C ASN A 323 -2.49 -30.08 5.58
N CYS A 324 -2.26 -28.90 6.16
CA CYS A 324 -1.66 -27.75 5.49
C CYS A 324 -0.31 -27.43 6.12
N ASP A 325 0.64 -27.01 5.29
CA ASP A 325 1.90 -26.45 5.74
C ASP A 325 1.71 -25.09 6.43
N LEU A 326 2.77 -24.62 7.08
CA LEU A 326 2.79 -23.27 7.65
C LEU A 326 2.79 -22.22 6.55
N MET A 327 1.94 -21.19 6.71
CA MET A 327 1.95 -20.02 5.83
C MET A 327 3.18 -19.15 6.11
N THR A 328 3.94 -18.80 5.07
CA THR A 328 5.08 -17.89 5.20
C THR A 328 4.63 -16.47 4.88
N VAL A 329 4.95 -15.54 5.77
CA VAL A 329 4.63 -14.11 5.63
C VAL A 329 5.90 -13.28 5.71
N ASN A 330 6.12 -12.46 4.68
CA ASN A 330 7.19 -11.48 4.59
C ASN A 330 6.61 -10.12 5.03
N ALA A 331 7.01 -9.67 6.21
CA ALA A 331 6.56 -8.41 6.77
C ALA A 331 7.56 -7.31 6.41
N VAL A 332 7.14 -6.33 5.62
CA VAL A 332 7.91 -5.11 5.32
C VAL A 332 7.57 -4.06 6.36
N VAL A 333 8.58 -3.49 7.00
CA VAL A 333 8.39 -2.46 8.00
C VAL A 333 8.46 -1.09 7.33
N ALA A 334 7.30 -0.50 7.07
CA ALA A 334 7.21 0.90 6.67
C ALA A 334 7.36 1.76 7.92
N ARG A 335 8.45 2.52 8.04
CA ARG A 335 8.62 3.50 9.12
C ARG A 335 7.63 4.63 8.92
N SER A 336 6.55 4.63 9.66
CA SER A 336 5.57 5.72 9.67
C SER A 336 5.85 6.78 10.73
N MET A 337 6.74 6.49 11.68
CA MET A 337 7.08 7.41 12.77
C MET A 337 8.59 7.51 12.97
N TYR A 338 9.05 8.71 13.22
CA TYR A 338 10.43 9.04 13.51
C TYR A 338 10.58 9.61 14.92
N GLN A 339 11.72 9.36 15.54
CA GLN A 339 12.03 9.90 16.85
C GLN A 339 12.88 11.17 16.71
N VAL A 340 12.42 12.26 17.34
CA VAL A 340 13.18 13.50 17.48
C VAL A 340 13.63 13.60 18.93
N ASN A 341 14.93 13.50 19.18
CA ASN A 341 15.54 13.68 20.51
C ASN A 341 16.02 15.11 20.66
N PHE A 342 15.70 15.74 21.77
CA PHE A 342 16.13 17.10 22.12
C PHE A 342 17.16 17.07 23.23
N TYR A 343 18.26 17.77 23.01
CA TYR A 343 19.42 17.79 23.91
C TYR A 343 19.72 19.21 24.40
N LEU A 344 20.35 19.28 25.57
CA LEU A 344 20.71 20.55 26.22
C LEU A 344 21.74 21.33 25.40
N ASP A 345 22.67 20.64 24.74
CA ASP A 345 23.77 21.22 23.97
C ASP A 345 24.30 20.23 22.91
N GLU A 346 25.30 20.67 22.16
CA GLU A 346 25.94 19.91 21.08
C GLU A 346 26.62 18.61 21.56
N SER A 347 26.98 18.49 22.84
CA SER A 347 27.58 17.26 23.37
C SER A 347 26.59 16.08 23.37
N LYS A 348 25.30 16.37 23.34
CA LYS A 348 24.21 15.42 23.38
C LYS A 348 24.25 14.46 24.56
N THR A 349 24.91 14.88 25.64
CA THR A 349 25.01 14.06 26.85
C THR A 349 23.74 14.12 27.69
N THR A 350 23.04 15.25 27.65
CA THR A 350 21.81 15.48 28.42
C THR A 350 20.62 15.63 27.51
N ARG A 351 19.82 14.56 27.38
CA ARG A 351 18.54 14.61 26.67
C ARG A 351 17.48 15.28 27.54
N ILE A 352 16.81 16.31 27.03
CA ILE A 352 15.77 17.07 27.74
C ILE A 352 14.37 16.61 27.41
N ASP A 353 14.14 16.11 26.19
CA ASP A 353 12.83 15.57 25.76
C ASP A 353 13.02 14.68 24.52
N TYR A 354 11.95 13.99 24.12
CA TYR A 354 11.83 13.36 22.81
C TYR A 354 10.40 13.42 22.31
N LYS A 355 10.22 13.39 20.99
CA LYS A 355 8.92 13.30 20.34
C LYS A 355 8.91 12.18 19.32
N LEU A 356 7.79 11.46 19.22
CA LEU A 356 7.49 10.56 18.13
C LEU A 356 6.59 11.30 17.15
N VAL A 357 6.99 11.34 15.89
CA VAL A 357 6.37 12.18 14.86
C VAL A 357 6.13 11.36 13.61
N GLU A 358 4.91 11.40 13.09
CA GLU A 358 4.60 10.79 11.80
C GLU A 358 5.44 11.41 10.67
N SER A 359 5.82 10.58 9.69
CA SER A 359 6.55 11.03 8.51
C SER A 359 5.92 12.26 7.85
N GLY A 360 6.73 13.29 7.63
CA GLY A 360 6.30 14.55 7.04
C GLY A 360 5.57 15.52 7.97
N LYS A 361 5.32 15.15 9.25
CA LYS A 361 4.71 16.04 10.24
C LYS A 361 5.77 16.82 11.01
N SER A 362 5.34 17.86 11.73
CA SER A 362 6.21 18.70 12.56
C SER A 362 6.35 18.16 13.98
N ALA A 363 7.56 18.26 14.55
CA ALA A 363 7.77 18.09 15.98
C ALA A 363 7.72 19.43 16.72
N ALA A 364 6.90 19.51 17.75
CA ALA A 364 6.89 20.68 18.63
C ALA A 364 8.17 20.69 19.49
N TYR A 365 8.88 21.82 19.52
CA TYR A 365 10.03 22.00 20.38
C TYR A 365 9.60 21.98 21.86
N PRO A 366 10.38 21.35 22.73
CA PRO A 366 10.11 21.40 24.17
C PRO A 366 10.36 22.81 24.72
N THR A 367 9.85 23.07 25.92
CA THR A 367 10.17 24.30 26.65
C THR A 367 11.67 24.37 26.87
N VAL A 368 12.26 25.50 26.50
CA VAL A 368 13.72 25.74 26.71
C VAL A 368 14.00 25.73 28.23
N PRO A 369 14.88 24.88 28.72
CA PRO A 369 15.23 24.87 30.13
C PRO A 369 15.96 26.16 30.53
N ALA A 370 16.16 26.36 31.83
CA ALA A 370 16.93 27.50 32.31
C ALA A 370 18.33 27.48 31.68
N ALA A 371 18.74 28.63 31.15
CA ALA A 371 20.03 28.74 30.50
C ALA A 371 21.18 28.44 31.49
N PRO A 372 22.24 27.74 31.07
CA PRO A 372 23.47 27.63 31.85
C PRO A 372 24.01 29.01 32.19
N THR A 373 24.81 29.08 33.26
CA THR A 373 25.44 30.35 33.71
C THR A 373 26.19 31.00 32.54
N CYS A 374 25.91 32.26 32.29
CA CYS A 374 26.51 33.08 31.22
C CYS A 374 26.18 32.60 29.80
N LYS A 375 25.07 31.94 29.62
CA LYS A 375 24.56 31.57 28.32
C LYS A 375 23.15 32.12 28.13
N ARG A 376 22.79 32.41 26.87
CA ARG A 376 21.41 32.72 26.47
C ARG A 376 21.02 31.82 25.31
N PHE A 377 19.75 31.46 25.26
CA PHE A 377 19.19 30.72 24.16
C PHE A 377 19.26 31.52 22.85
N VAL A 378 19.68 30.87 21.78
CA VAL A 378 19.69 31.44 20.42
C VAL A 378 18.64 30.75 19.55
N SER A 379 18.79 29.46 19.35
CA SER A 379 17.92 28.67 18.51
C SER A 379 18.08 27.17 18.80
N TRP A 380 17.26 26.37 18.14
CA TRP A 380 17.48 24.94 18.01
C TRP A 380 18.37 24.64 16.81
N SER A 381 19.16 23.56 16.88
CA SER A 381 20.17 23.20 15.87
C SER A 381 19.59 22.72 14.54
N ALA A 382 18.31 22.33 14.50
CA ALA A 382 17.63 21.85 13.29
C ALA A 382 16.17 22.30 13.25
N ASP A 383 15.64 22.40 12.06
CA ASP A 383 14.21 22.63 11.80
C ASP A 383 13.44 21.30 11.90
N CYS A 384 12.40 21.30 12.72
CA CYS A 384 11.52 20.15 12.93
C CYS A 384 10.14 20.33 12.27
N SER A 385 10.01 21.18 11.24
CA SER A 385 8.74 21.45 10.56
C SER A 385 8.24 20.28 9.71
N ALA A 386 9.15 19.41 9.22
CA ALA A 386 8.82 18.21 8.46
C ALA A 386 9.82 17.09 8.76
N VAL A 387 9.47 16.18 9.65
CA VAL A 387 10.34 15.10 10.11
C VAL A 387 10.20 13.90 9.18
N ASN A 388 11.31 13.55 8.49
CA ASN A 388 11.35 12.41 7.55
C ASN A 388 12.44 11.38 7.90
N SER A 389 13.08 11.55 9.05
CA SER A 389 14.09 10.65 9.61
C SER A 389 14.19 10.88 11.11
N ASP A 390 14.84 9.95 11.84
CA ASP A 390 15.22 10.19 13.23
C ASP A 390 16.14 11.38 13.32
N MET A 391 15.93 12.27 14.31
CA MET A 391 16.66 13.53 14.45
C MET A 391 17.22 13.68 15.85
N GLU A 392 18.40 14.28 15.91
CA GLU A 392 19.04 14.73 17.16
C GLU A 392 19.17 16.26 17.13
N VAL A 393 18.39 16.91 17.93
CA VAL A 393 18.26 18.37 17.96
C VAL A 393 18.78 18.87 19.29
N TYR A 394 19.63 19.87 19.28
CA TYR A 394 20.19 20.46 20.49
C TYR A 394 20.02 21.98 20.52
N ILE A 395 20.14 22.55 21.72
CA ILE A 395 20.03 23.97 21.90
C ILE A 395 21.38 24.62 21.53
N ILE A 396 21.32 25.68 20.74
CA ILE A 396 22.45 26.56 20.47
C ILE A 396 22.41 27.69 21.46
N TRP A 397 23.46 27.75 22.27
CA TRP A 397 23.68 28.78 23.27
C TRP A 397 24.67 29.82 22.77
N ALA A 398 24.42 31.11 23.01
CA ALA A 398 25.42 32.16 22.88
C ALA A 398 25.92 32.60 24.26
N ASP A 399 27.11 33.14 24.30
CA ASP A 399 27.65 33.74 25.51
C ASP A 399 26.82 34.96 25.93
N ASP A 400 26.56 35.09 27.23
CA ASP A 400 25.82 36.19 27.86
C ASP A 400 26.50 36.61 29.17
N HIS A 401 27.77 36.95 29.01
CA HIS A 401 28.55 37.43 30.11
C HIS A 401 28.19 38.89 30.46
N ASN A 402 28.00 39.16 31.76
CA ASN A 402 27.89 40.51 32.26
C ASN A 402 29.27 40.95 32.78
N MET A 403 30.05 41.45 31.82
CA MET A 403 31.45 41.86 32.09
C MET A 403 31.49 43.19 32.80
N ILE A 404 32.23 43.24 33.89
CA ILE A 404 32.58 44.47 34.59
C ILE A 404 34.06 44.66 34.58
N LYS A 405 34.48 45.92 34.60
CA LYS A 405 35.89 46.32 34.74
C LYS A 405 36.10 46.73 36.20
N ASN A 406 37.03 46.09 36.87
CA ASN A 406 37.48 46.45 38.21
C ASN A 406 38.81 47.10 38.06
N LEU A 407 38.96 48.34 38.59
CA LEU A 407 40.21 49.07 38.66
C LEU A 407 40.72 49.09 40.12
N ASP A 408 41.91 48.59 40.29
CA ASP A 408 42.67 48.89 41.52
C ASP A 408 43.37 50.23 41.35
N SER A 409 42.86 51.25 42.01
CA SER A 409 43.41 52.64 41.95
C SER A 409 44.76 52.79 42.55
N VAL A 410 45.28 51.81 43.33
CA VAL A 410 46.58 51.84 43.96
C VAL A 410 47.64 51.19 43.07
N THR A 411 47.31 50.04 42.49
CA THR A 411 48.22 49.28 41.62
C THR A 411 48.05 49.60 40.13
N GLY A 412 46.95 50.24 39.73
CA GLY A 412 46.62 50.48 38.34
C GLY A 412 46.17 49.22 37.56
N GLU A 413 45.93 48.13 38.27
CA GLU A 413 45.46 46.89 37.66
C GLU A 413 43.99 46.99 37.23
N ILE A 414 43.70 46.46 36.06
CA ILE A 414 42.37 46.37 35.51
C ILE A 414 42.03 44.90 35.25
N ASP A 415 40.98 44.43 35.93
CA ASP A 415 40.39 43.14 35.72
C ASP A 415 39.06 43.31 34.96
N VAL A 416 38.91 42.59 33.90
CA VAL A 416 37.63 42.46 33.21
C VAL A 416 37.07 41.09 33.50
N GLU A 417 36.07 41.03 34.35
CA GLU A 417 35.52 39.77 34.84
C GLU A 417 33.98 39.75 34.73
N CYS A 418 33.43 38.55 34.59
CA CYS A 418 32.01 38.37 34.58
C CYS A 418 31.43 38.28 35.99
N THR A 419 30.45 39.10 36.33
CA THR A 419 29.77 39.08 37.62
C THR A 419 28.93 37.82 37.87
N LYS A 420 28.60 37.05 36.80
CA LYS A 420 27.78 35.84 36.89
C LYS A 420 28.62 34.57 37.11
N CYS A 421 29.82 34.50 36.54
CA CYS A 421 30.62 33.26 36.54
C CYS A 421 32.10 33.47 36.98
N ASN A 422 32.48 34.70 37.30
CA ASN A 422 33.86 35.08 37.68
C ASN A 422 34.92 34.74 36.61
N THR A 423 34.49 34.49 35.36
CA THR A 423 35.47 34.29 34.29
C THR A 423 36.18 35.60 34.00
N ARG A 424 37.49 35.63 34.13
CA ARG A 424 38.33 36.75 33.71
C ARG A 424 38.63 36.63 32.23
N THR A 425 38.38 37.71 31.48
CA THR A 425 38.73 37.77 30.06
C THR A 425 39.97 38.60 29.82
N LEU A 426 40.28 39.51 30.72
CA LEU A 426 41.42 40.40 30.60
C LEU A 426 41.92 40.80 31.98
N HIS A 427 43.23 40.77 32.14
CA HIS A 427 43.92 41.31 33.31
C HIS A 427 45.15 42.08 32.80
N PHE A 428 45.26 43.35 33.09
CA PHE A 428 46.41 44.14 32.70
C PHE A 428 46.59 45.36 33.64
N ASN A 429 47.84 45.87 33.73
CA ASN A 429 48.10 47.11 34.42
C ASN A 429 47.95 48.28 33.40
N PHE A 430 47.02 49.18 33.69
CA PHE A 430 46.80 50.38 32.89
C PHE A 430 48.08 51.24 32.70
N MET A 431 48.91 51.28 33.72
CA MET A 431 50.13 52.10 33.69
C MET A 431 51.17 51.51 32.71
N ASP A 432 51.17 50.20 32.45
CA ASP A 432 52.13 49.58 31.55
C ASP A 432 51.89 49.98 30.08
N THR A 433 50.69 50.39 29.79
CA THR A 433 50.24 50.81 28.42
C THR A 433 50.02 52.34 28.34
N TYR A 434 50.20 53.05 29.42
CA TYR A 434 49.96 54.49 29.50
C TYR A 434 50.94 55.29 28.63
N ASN A 435 50.40 56.23 27.79
CA ASN A 435 51.08 57.00 26.76
C ASN A 435 51.54 56.23 25.50
N LEU A 436 51.21 54.96 25.40
CA LEU A 436 51.45 54.15 24.18
C LEU A 436 50.38 54.48 23.11
N LYS A 437 50.85 54.47 21.87
CA LYS A 437 50.01 54.65 20.69
C LYS A 437 49.82 53.37 19.95
N GLN A 438 48.79 53.30 19.17
CA GLN A 438 48.52 52.13 18.28
C GLN A 438 49.75 51.93 17.35
N GLY A 439 50.36 50.74 17.47
CA GLY A 439 51.59 50.35 16.80
C GLY A 439 52.84 50.33 17.70
N ASP A 440 52.79 50.90 18.88
CA ASP A 440 53.88 50.80 19.85
C ASP A 440 53.92 49.40 20.50
N GLU A 441 55.12 48.92 20.84
CA GLU A 441 55.28 47.67 21.59
C GLU A 441 54.66 47.85 22.99
N GLY A 442 53.79 46.90 23.35
CA GLY A 442 53.05 46.94 24.63
C GLY A 442 51.74 47.75 24.54
N PHE A 443 51.37 48.35 23.41
CA PHE A 443 50.07 48.98 23.28
C PHE A 443 48.93 47.95 23.48
N ASN A 444 48.00 48.29 24.33
CA ASN A 444 46.82 47.48 24.59
C ASN A 444 45.58 48.24 24.14
N ALA A 445 44.96 47.73 23.06
CA ALA A 445 43.75 48.33 22.48
C ALA A 445 42.56 48.36 23.45
N GLU A 446 42.54 47.49 24.43
CA GLU A 446 41.48 47.40 25.44
C GLU A 446 41.62 48.50 26.52
N ALA A 447 42.80 49.13 26.60
CA ALA A 447 43.05 50.30 27.43
C ALA A 447 42.73 51.63 26.74
N ASP A 448 42.63 51.63 25.42
CA ASP A 448 42.20 52.79 24.61
C ASP A 448 40.66 52.81 24.58
N LEU A 449 40.09 53.36 25.64
CA LEU A 449 38.63 53.33 25.86
C LEU A 449 37.85 54.36 25.06
N ASN A 450 38.53 55.39 24.57
CA ASN A 450 37.92 56.42 23.74
C ASN A 450 38.14 56.16 22.23
N GLY A 451 38.98 55.17 21.87
CA GLY A 451 39.25 54.78 20.46
C GLY A 451 40.07 55.80 19.68
N ASP A 452 40.85 56.65 20.36
CA ASP A 452 41.66 57.71 19.67
C ASP A 452 43.04 57.19 19.27
N GLY A 453 43.37 55.94 19.56
CA GLY A 453 44.62 55.28 19.22
C GLY A 453 45.76 55.59 20.19
N VAL A 454 45.50 56.17 21.34
CA VAL A 454 46.49 56.53 22.38
C VAL A 454 45.94 56.28 23.75
N VAL A 455 46.57 55.43 24.53
CA VAL A 455 46.18 55.19 25.92
C VAL A 455 46.73 56.33 26.81
N ASN A 456 45.85 57.15 27.36
CA ASN A 456 46.23 58.35 28.06
C ASN A 456 45.22 58.72 29.19
N ALA A 457 45.41 59.91 29.80
CA ALA A 457 44.54 60.36 30.86
C ALA A 457 43.04 60.46 30.54
N LYS A 458 42.67 60.52 29.25
CA LYS A 458 41.24 60.54 28.81
C LYS A 458 40.64 59.17 29.01
N ASP A 459 41.37 58.11 28.69
CA ASP A 459 40.96 56.72 28.90
C ASP A 459 40.85 56.40 30.35
N TYR A 460 41.84 56.83 31.15
CA TYR A 460 41.83 56.70 32.62
C TYR A 460 40.62 57.39 33.25
N ALA A 461 40.24 58.56 32.69
CA ALA A 461 39.08 59.30 33.18
C ALA A 461 37.77 58.59 32.81
N ILE A 462 37.74 57.75 31.78
CA ILE A 462 36.57 56.86 31.44
C ILE A 462 36.50 55.75 32.45
N ILE A 463 37.63 55.10 32.79
CA ILE A 463 37.67 54.03 33.80
C ILE A 463 37.13 54.52 35.13
N LEU A 464 37.53 55.72 35.55
CA LEU A 464 37.12 56.32 36.86
C LEU A 464 35.63 56.70 36.92
N LYS A 465 34.90 56.67 35.81
CA LYS A 465 33.45 56.96 35.70
C LYS A 465 32.59 55.70 35.81
N TYR A 466 33.17 54.54 35.66
CA TYR A 466 32.52 53.25 35.80
C TYR A 466 32.87 52.63 37.14
#